data_ea83313c1cad253141fded6bb837eb8c
#
_entry.id   ea83313c1cad253141fded6bb837eb8c
#
_cell.length_a   1.000
_cell.length_b   1.000
_cell.length_c   1.000
_cell.angle_alpha   90.00
_cell.angle_beta   90.00
_cell.angle_gamma   90.00
#
_symmetry.space_group_name_H-M   'P 1'
#
loop_
_entity.id
_entity.type
_entity.pdbx_description
1 polymer ?
#
loop_
_entity_poly.entity_id
_entity_poly.type
_entity_poly.pdbx_seq_one_letter_code
_entity_poly.pdbx_strand_id
1 'polypeptide(L)'
;MDFCSKLVVGKLEVNDGEVAERDPSGRYVRYDEILGKGAFKTVYKAFDEVDGIEVAWNQVNIEEVLQSPEQLERLYSEVHLLKLLKHENIIKFFFSWVDDENKTINMITELFTSGSLRQYRKKHKHVDIKAIKNWARQILRGLHYLHSHNSPIIHRDLKCDNIFVNGNNGEVKIGDLGLATVMQQPTARSVIGTPEFMAPELYDEEYNELVDIYSFGMCILEMVTCEYPYSECRNPAQIYKKVTSVSTS
;
A
#
# COMPACT_ATOMS: atom_id res chain seq x y z
N MET A 1 47.43 -33.58 -23.81
CA MET A 1 47.61 -32.83 -22.56
C MET A 1 46.31 -32.14 -22.28
N ASP A 2 45.55 -32.83 -21.41
CA ASP A 2 44.20 -32.39 -21.01
C ASP A 2 44.30 -31.21 -20.06
N PHE A 3 43.62 -30.09 -20.41
CA PHE A 3 43.27 -29.05 -19.47
C PHE A 3 41.76 -28.99 -19.32
N CYS A 4 41.25 -29.97 -18.58
CA CYS A 4 39.89 -29.87 -18.04
C CYS A 4 40.02 -29.57 -16.53
N SER A 5 40.20 -28.30 -16.21
CA SER A 5 40.28 -27.85 -14.80
C SER A 5 38.89 -27.49 -14.28
N LYS A 6 38.50 -28.28 -13.35
CA LYS A 6 37.54 -28.11 -12.23
C LYS A 6 37.03 -26.67 -12.04
N LEU A 7 35.84 -26.38 -12.53
CA LEU A 7 34.98 -25.38 -11.98
C LEU A 7 34.42 -25.93 -10.64
N VAL A 8 35.02 -25.47 -9.54
CA VAL A 8 34.41 -25.61 -8.23
C VAL A 8 33.25 -24.61 -8.21
N VAL A 9 32.06 -25.12 -8.44
CA VAL A 9 30.83 -24.39 -8.13
C VAL A 9 30.79 -24.32 -6.61
N GLY A 10 31.26 -23.19 -6.06
CA GLY A 10 30.98 -22.84 -4.67
C GLY A 10 29.47 -22.83 -4.51
N LYS A 11 28.93 -23.74 -3.68
CA LYS A 11 27.60 -23.59 -3.14
C LYS A 11 27.57 -22.21 -2.48
N LEU A 12 26.92 -21.24 -3.13
CA LEU A 12 26.31 -20.14 -2.42
C LEU A 12 25.31 -20.81 -1.47
N GLU A 13 25.65 -20.89 -0.20
CA GLU A 13 24.67 -21.09 0.84
C GLU A 13 23.77 -19.85 0.81
N VAL A 14 22.74 -19.92 -0.03
CA VAL A 14 21.56 -19.09 0.11
C VAL A 14 21.05 -19.51 1.49
N ASN A 15 21.07 -18.61 2.42
CA ASN A 15 20.44 -18.77 3.72
C ASN A 15 18.92 -18.73 3.42
N ASP A 16 18.41 -19.86 2.91
CA ASP A 16 16.99 -20.09 2.72
C ASP A 16 16.40 -20.09 4.12
N GLY A 17 15.85 -18.95 4.53
CA GLY A 17 15.07 -18.87 5.75
C GLY A 17 14.10 -20.05 5.76
N GLU A 18 13.97 -20.70 6.91
CA GLU A 18 13.09 -21.86 7.04
C GLU A 18 11.69 -21.50 6.52
N VAL A 19 11.19 -22.29 5.57
CA VAL A 19 9.86 -22.10 5.00
C VAL A 19 8.84 -22.34 6.10
N ALA A 20 8.11 -21.28 6.45
CA ALA A 20 7.11 -21.32 7.51
C ALA A 20 5.77 -21.88 7.01
N GLU A 21 5.39 -21.56 5.76
CA GLU A 21 4.08 -21.91 5.21
C GLU A 21 4.13 -21.97 3.67
N ARG A 22 3.26 -22.81 3.07
CA ARG A 22 3.00 -22.87 1.62
C ARG A 22 1.55 -22.58 1.33
N ASP A 23 1.28 -21.92 0.22
CA ASP A 23 -0.09 -21.73 -0.27
C ASP A 23 -0.71 -23.08 -0.74
N PRO A 24 -2.04 -23.18 -0.88
CA PRO A 24 -2.69 -24.44 -1.29
C PRO A 24 -2.26 -24.96 -2.67
N SER A 25 -1.76 -24.09 -3.56
CA SER A 25 -1.24 -24.51 -4.88
C SER A 25 0.20 -24.96 -4.84
N GLY A 26 0.93 -24.69 -3.75
CA GLY A 26 2.36 -24.96 -3.58
C GLY A 26 3.27 -23.99 -4.36
N ARG A 27 2.70 -22.92 -4.99
CA ARG A 27 3.44 -21.95 -5.78
C ARG A 27 4.16 -20.91 -4.92
N TYR A 28 3.50 -20.44 -3.85
CA TYR A 28 4.02 -19.39 -2.99
C TYR A 28 4.51 -19.98 -1.66
N VAL A 29 5.69 -19.54 -1.23
CA VAL A 29 6.26 -19.93 0.07
C VAL A 29 6.46 -18.71 0.94
N ARG A 30 6.03 -18.79 2.19
CA ARG A 30 6.18 -17.76 3.20
C ARG A 30 7.35 -18.04 4.11
N TYR A 31 8.08 -16.99 4.46
CA TYR A 31 9.12 -17.02 5.49
C TYR A 31 8.61 -16.36 6.78
N ASP A 32 9.31 -16.57 7.90
CA ASP A 32 8.98 -15.93 9.18
C ASP A 32 9.48 -14.46 9.28
N GLU A 33 9.86 -13.87 8.14
CA GLU A 33 10.28 -12.48 8.05
C GLU A 33 9.06 -11.57 7.94
N ILE A 34 8.77 -10.80 9.02
CA ILE A 34 7.68 -9.83 9.05
C ILE A 34 8.16 -8.52 8.43
N LEU A 35 7.49 -8.08 7.38
CA LEU A 35 7.71 -6.80 6.70
C LEU A 35 6.89 -5.66 7.31
N GLY A 36 5.72 -5.98 7.86
CA GLY A 36 4.84 -5.04 8.52
C GLY A 36 3.76 -5.73 9.34
N LYS A 37 3.31 -5.06 10.42
CA LYS A 37 2.24 -5.56 11.28
C LYS A 37 1.26 -4.44 11.58
N GLY A 38 0.01 -4.62 11.17
CA GLY A 38 -1.14 -3.78 11.52
C GLY A 38 -1.98 -4.42 12.62
N ALA A 39 -3.13 -3.82 12.91
CA ALA A 39 -4.05 -4.32 13.95
C ALA A 39 -4.60 -5.72 13.61
N PHE A 40 -4.97 -5.96 12.36
CA PHE A 40 -5.62 -7.21 11.91
C PHE A 40 -4.86 -7.92 10.80
N LYS A 41 -3.79 -7.28 10.26
CA LYS A 41 -3.05 -7.71 9.07
C LYS A 41 -1.57 -7.78 9.38
N THR A 42 -0.95 -8.92 9.09
CA THR A 42 0.50 -9.09 9.12
C THR A 42 0.98 -9.33 7.70
N VAL A 43 2.06 -8.66 7.31
CA VAL A 43 2.69 -8.78 6.00
C VAL A 43 4.02 -9.49 6.18
N TYR A 44 4.20 -10.60 5.49
CA TYR A 44 5.41 -11.40 5.51
C TYR A 44 6.13 -11.34 4.17
N LYS A 45 7.42 -11.58 4.21
CA LYS A 45 8.20 -11.87 3.02
C LYS A 45 7.85 -13.27 2.52
N ALA A 46 7.68 -13.39 1.20
CA ALA A 46 7.36 -14.63 0.54
C ALA A 46 8.05 -14.71 -0.83
N PHE A 47 8.00 -15.88 -1.45
CA PHE A 47 8.61 -16.14 -2.73
C PHE A 47 7.65 -16.90 -3.65
N ASP A 48 7.61 -16.51 -4.90
CA ASP A 48 6.92 -17.21 -5.98
C ASP A 48 7.92 -18.18 -6.65
N GLU A 49 7.78 -19.47 -6.37
CA GLU A 49 8.70 -20.51 -6.89
C GLU A 49 8.55 -20.71 -8.41
N VAL A 50 7.44 -20.25 -9.02
CA VAL A 50 7.21 -20.37 -10.47
C VAL A 50 7.87 -19.25 -11.23
N ASP A 51 7.63 -18.00 -10.82
CA ASP A 51 8.18 -16.82 -11.50
C ASP A 51 9.56 -16.42 -10.96
N GLY A 52 10.04 -17.03 -9.86
CA GLY A 52 11.36 -16.78 -9.27
C GLY A 52 11.48 -15.37 -8.67
N ILE A 53 10.42 -14.81 -8.11
CA ILE A 53 10.37 -13.45 -7.58
C ILE A 53 9.95 -13.40 -6.11
N GLU A 54 10.48 -12.43 -5.37
CA GLU A 54 9.98 -12.10 -4.03
C GLU A 54 8.61 -11.44 -4.12
N VAL A 55 7.71 -11.82 -3.20
CA VAL A 55 6.35 -11.30 -3.10
C VAL A 55 6.01 -10.98 -1.65
N ALA A 56 4.95 -10.21 -1.43
CA ALA A 56 4.41 -9.92 -0.11
C ALA A 56 3.22 -10.86 0.17
N TRP A 57 3.28 -11.60 1.28
CA TRP A 57 2.18 -12.42 1.77
C TRP A 57 1.47 -11.65 2.88
N ASN A 58 0.28 -11.18 2.57
CA ASN A 58 -0.59 -10.46 3.49
C ASN A 58 -1.53 -11.47 4.15
N GLN A 59 -1.46 -11.60 5.47
CA GLN A 59 -2.28 -12.50 6.26
C GLN A 59 -3.18 -11.70 7.20
N VAL A 60 -4.48 -11.94 7.15
CA VAL A 60 -5.50 -11.27 7.96
C VAL A 60 -6.22 -12.31 8.81
N ASN A 61 -6.28 -12.10 10.13
CA ASN A 61 -7.00 -12.97 11.04
C ASN A 61 -8.52 -12.73 10.92
N ILE A 62 -9.28 -13.78 10.55
CA ILE A 62 -10.72 -13.71 10.33
C ILE A 62 -11.46 -13.46 11.67
N GLU A 63 -11.05 -14.10 12.75
CA GLU A 63 -11.73 -13.97 14.04
C GLU A 63 -11.68 -12.55 14.57
N GLU A 64 -10.54 -11.85 14.38
CA GLU A 64 -10.40 -10.46 14.77
C GLU A 64 -11.26 -9.53 13.90
N VAL A 65 -11.37 -9.82 12.60
CA VAL A 65 -12.15 -9.04 11.65
C VAL A 65 -13.66 -9.26 11.82
N LEU A 66 -14.09 -10.50 12.12
CA LEU A 66 -15.50 -10.83 12.33
C LEU A 66 -16.12 -10.11 13.56
N GLN A 67 -15.31 -9.63 14.49
CA GLN A 67 -15.78 -8.82 15.62
C GLN A 67 -16.28 -7.43 15.18
N SER A 68 -15.96 -6.98 13.97
CA SER A 68 -16.40 -5.71 13.41
C SER A 68 -16.93 -5.90 11.99
N PRO A 69 -18.25 -5.79 11.76
CA PRO A 69 -18.84 -5.85 10.42
C PRO A 69 -18.20 -4.88 9.43
N GLU A 70 -17.81 -3.70 9.90
CA GLU A 70 -17.15 -2.68 9.08
C GLU A 70 -15.76 -3.13 8.61
N GLN A 71 -15.00 -3.82 9.44
CA GLN A 71 -13.68 -4.35 9.06
C GLN A 71 -13.79 -5.47 8.03
N LEU A 72 -14.81 -6.31 8.17
CA LEU A 72 -15.10 -7.37 7.21
C LEU A 72 -15.46 -6.79 5.84
N GLU A 73 -16.34 -5.78 5.79
CA GLU A 73 -16.70 -5.10 4.55
C GLU A 73 -15.48 -4.45 3.88
N ARG A 74 -14.62 -3.79 4.64
CA ARG A 74 -13.37 -3.20 4.16
C ARG A 74 -12.44 -4.25 3.55
N LEU A 75 -12.28 -5.39 4.21
CA LEU A 75 -11.45 -6.48 3.71
C LEU A 75 -11.97 -7.07 2.41
N TYR A 76 -13.29 -7.30 2.30
CA TYR A 76 -13.90 -7.76 1.05
C TYR A 76 -13.73 -6.74 -0.08
N SER A 77 -13.92 -5.45 0.22
CA SER A 77 -13.72 -4.37 -0.75
C SER A 77 -12.27 -4.30 -1.21
N GLU A 78 -11.29 -4.39 -0.29
CA GLU A 78 -9.85 -4.41 -0.63
C GLU A 78 -9.53 -5.57 -1.58
N VAL A 79 -9.93 -6.79 -1.23
CA VAL A 79 -9.66 -7.98 -2.07
C VAL A 79 -10.33 -7.87 -3.44
N HIS A 80 -11.57 -7.38 -3.48
CA HIS A 80 -12.30 -7.20 -4.74
C HIS A 80 -11.63 -6.17 -5.64
N LEU A 81 -11.28 -5.01 -5.10
CA LEU A 81 -10.60 -3.95 -5.85
C LEU A 81 -9.21 -4.40 -6.33
N LEU A 82 -8.41 -5.04 -5.47
CA LEU A 82 -7.10 -5.56 -5.84
C LEU A 82 -7.17 -6.57 -7.01
N LYS A 83 -8.22 -7.40 -7.08
CA LYS A 83 -8.43 -8.33 -8.20
C LYS A 83 -8.79 -7.63 -9.51
N LEU A 84 -9.54 -6.54 -9.44
CA LEU A 84 -10.02 -5.81 -10.62
C LEU A 84 -8.98 -4.85 -11.19
N LEU A 85 -8.22 -4.18 -10.32
CA LEU A 85 -7.34 -3.10 -10.72
C LEU A 85 -6.04 -3.62 -11.32
N LYS A 86 -5.72 -3.17 -12.54
CA LYS A 86 -4.50 -3.52 -13.27
C LYS A 86 -3.91 -2.26 -13.90
N HIS A 87 -2.94 -1.66 -13.23
CA HIS A 87 -2.27 -0.45 -13.69
C HIS A 87 -0.82 -0.43 -13.20
N GLU A 88 0.10 0.17 -13.98
CA GLU A 88 1.52 0.24 -13.65
C GLU A 88 1.84 0.94 -12.32
N ASN A 89 0.98 1.88 -11.88
CA ASN A 89 1.16 2.63 -10.63
C ASN A 89 0.16 2.22 -9.53
N ILE A 90 -0.47 1.05 -9.64
CA ILE A 90 -1.27 0.40 -8.59
C ILE A 90 -0.59 -0.91 -8.23
N ILE A 91 -0.55 -1.25 -6.94
CA ILE A 91 0.06 -2.49 -6.45
C ILE A 91 -0.55 -3.71 -7.14
N LYS A 92 0.30 -4.60 -7.65
CA LYS A 92 -0.14 -5.79 -8.37
C LYS A 92 -0.58 -6.86 -7.39
N PHE A 93 -1.76 -7.42 -7.63
CA PHE A 93 -2.30 -8.56 -6.92
C PHE A 93 -2.07 -9.83 -7.74
N PHE A 94 -1.66 -10.91 -7.07
CA PHE A 94 -1.41 -12.20 -7.71
C PHE A 94 -2.46 -13.24 -7.35
N PHE A 95 -2.69 -13.47 -6.05
CA PHE A 95 -3.52 -14.57 -5.59
C PHE A 95 -4.13 -14.28 -4.21
N SER A 96 -5.24 -14.97 -3.87
CA SER A 96 -5.78 -14.99 -2.50
C SER A 96 -6.55 -16.27 -2.22
N TRP A 97 -6.56 -16.68 -0.96
CA TRP A 97 -7.35 -17.81 -0.48
C TRP A 97 -7.77 -17.60 0.98
N VAL A 98 -8.74 -18.39 1.39
CA VAL A 98 -9.14 -18.50 2.79
C VAL A 98 -8.53 -19.78 3.35
N ASP A 99 -7.90 -19.68 4.50
CA ASP A 99 -7.44 -20.82 5.29
C ASP A 99 -8.41 -21.02 6.46
N ASP A 100 -9.27 -22.03 6.31
CA ASP A 100 -10.30 -22.34 7.29
C ASP A 100 -9.72 -22.99 8.57
N GLU A 101 -8.56 -23.63 8.48
CA GLU A 101 -7.91 -24.24 9.63
C GLU A 101 -7.29 -23.18 10.55
N ASN A 102 -6.52 -22.24 9.97
CA ASN A 102 -5.86 -21.17 10.69
C ASN A 102 -6.73 -19.92 10.84
N LYS A 103 -7.96 -19.95 10.31
CA LYS A 103 -8.88 -18.79 10.32
C LYS A 103 -8.25 -17.51 9.77
N THR A 104 -7.59 -17.62 8.61
CA THR A 104 -6.94 -16.48 7.97
C THR A 104 -7.40 -16.28 6.52
N ILE A 105 -7.41 -15.02 6.09
CA ILE A 105 -7.46 -14.65 4.67
C ILE A 105 -6.06 -14.27 4.25
N ASN A 106 -5.59 -14.90 3.20
CA ASN A 106 -4.25 -14.71 2.68
C ASN A 106 -4.31 -14.07 1.30
N MET A 107 -3.41 -13.11 1.05
CA MET A 107 -3.31 -12.39 -0.22
C MET A 107 -1.84 -12.25 -0.61
N ILE A 108 -1.53 -12.56 -1.85
CA ILE A 108 -0.20 -12.37 -2.45
C ILE A 108 -0.23 -11.12 -3.32
N THR A 109 0.67 -10.20 -3.02
CA THR A 109 0.88 -8.97 -3.79
C THR A 109 2.36 -8.82 -4.18
N GLU A 110 2.65 -7.96 -5.13
CA GLU A 110 4.04 -7.61 -5.40
C GLU A 110 4.72 -6.98 -4.18
N LEU A 111 6.04 -7.20 -4.07
CA LEU A 111 6.87 -6.71 -2.99
C LEU A 111 7.77 -5.57 -3.47
N PHE A 112 7.71 -4.45 -2.75
CA PHE A 112 8.64 -3.33 -2.91
C PHE A 112 9.68 -3.37 -1.79
N THR A 113 10.86 -3.89 -2.09
CA THR A 113 11.96 -4.08 -1.11
C THR A 113 12.49 -2.78 -0.52
N SER A 114 12.28 -1.65 -1.19
CA SER A 114 12.63 -0.32 -0.66
C SER A 114 11.60 0.24 0.34
N GLY A 115 10.47 -0.46 0.52
CA GLY A 115 9.39 -0.10 1.44
C GLY A 115 8.52 1.03 0.96
N SER A 116 7.81 1.70 1.89
CA SER A 116 6.96 2.84 1.58
C SER A 116 7.79 4.09 1.25
N LEU A 117 7.18 5.02 0.54
CA LEU A 117 7.81 6.29 0.17
C LEU A 117 8.23 7.10 1.41
N ARG A 118 7.47 7.01 2.51
CA ARG A 118 7.87 7.58 3.81
C ARG A 118 9.14 6.95 4.36
N GLN A 119 9.22 5.61 4.39
CA GLN A 119 10.40 4.88 4.86
C GLN A 119 11.61 5.21 3.99
N TYR A 120 11.40 5.27 2.67
CA TYR A 120 12.44 5.62 1.71
C TYR A 120 12.96 7.04 1.91
N ARG A 121 12.07 8.04 2.09
CA ARG A 121 12.45 9.43 2.35
C ARG A 121 13.16 9.64 3.69
N LYS A 122 12.81 8.87 4.72
CA LYS A 122 13.55 8.89 6.01
C LYS A 122 15.00 8.43 5.84
N LYS A 123 15.26 7.45 4.97
CA LYS A 123 16.61 6.96 4.65
C LYS A 123 17.36 7.90 3.71
N HIS A 124 16.67 8.47 2.72
CA HIS A 124 17.24 9.31 1.66
C HIS A 124 16.70 10.74 1.75
N LYS A 125 17.30 11.52 2.67
CA LYS A 125 16.84 12.90 2.94
C LYS A 125 17.13 13.87 1.78
N HIS A 126 18.21 13.63 1.03
CA HIS A 126 18.61 14.45 -0.12
C HIS A 126 18.23 13.73 -1.41
N VAL A 127 17.07 14.10 -1.94
CA VAL A 127 16.56 13.59 -3.23
C VAL A 127 16.37 14.79 -4.16
N ASP A 128 16.83 14.67 -5.39
CA ASP A 128 16.64 15.71 -6.41
C ASP A 128 15.15 15.95 -6.69
N ILE A 129 14.80 17.20 -6.87
CA ILE A 129 13.41 17.60 -7.20
C ILE A 129 12.87 16.91 -8.47
N LYS A 130 13.77 16.49 -9.39
CA LYS A 130 13.39 15.73 -10.57
C LYS A 130 12.82 14.35 -10.21
N ALA A 131 13.40 13.68 -9.20
CA ALA A 131 12.88 12.41 -8.71
C ALA A 131 11.52 12.58 -8.05
N ILE A 132 11.34 13.61 -7.21
CA ILE A 132 10.04 13.94 -6.60
C ILE A 132 8.99 14.21 -7.67
N LYS A 133 9.31 14.99 -8.71
CA LYS A 133 8.43 15.24 -9.84
C LYS A 133 8.09 13.95 -10.61
N ASN A 134 9.03 13.02 -10.73
CA ASN A 134 8.78 11.74 -11.38
C ASN A 134 7.82 10.88 -10.56
N TRP A 135 8.03 10.77 -9.25
CA TRP A 135 7.10 10.06 -8.35
C TRP A 135 5.71 10.70 -8.37
N ALA A 136 5.63 12.04 -8.30
CA ALA A 136 4.38 12.78 -8.38
C ALA A 136 3.57 12.44 -9.64
N ARG A 137 4.22 12.40 -10.82
CA ARG A 137 3.54 12.02 -12.08
C ARG A 137 3.02 10.58 -12.04
N GLN A 138 3.77 9.66 -11.46
CA GLN A 138 3.37 8.26 -11.34
C GLN A 138 2.17 8.11 -10.40
N ILE A 139 2.18 8.79 -9.24
CA ILE A 139 1.06 8.81 -8.29
C ILE A 139 -0.19 9.37 -8.98
N LEU A 140 -0.07 10.49 -9.70
CA LEU A 140 -1.19 11.09 -10.45
C LEU A 140 -1.73 10.16 -11.54
N ARG A 141 -0.89 9.36 -12.23
CA ARG A 141 -1.36 8.34 -13.18
C ARG A 141 -2.18 7.26 -12.48
N GLY A 142 -1.70 6.79 -11.32
CA GLY A 142 -2.45 5.83 -10.49
C GLY A 142 -3.80 6.39 -10.04
N LEU A 143 -3.85 7.62 -9.53
CA LEU A 143 -5.10 8.29 -9.15
C LEU A 143 -6.02 8.51 -10.35
N HIS A 144 -5.48 8.99 -11.48
CA HIS A 144 -6.26 9.16 -12.70
C HIS A 144 -6.89 7.84 -13.15
N TYR A 145 -6.16 6.73 -13.07
CA TYR A 145 -6.70 5.42 -13.38
C TYR A 145 -7.88 5.06 -12.46
N LEU A 146 -7.75 5.25 -11.13
CA LEU A 146 -8.82 4.98 -10.17
C LEU A 146 -10.06 5.86 -10.42
N HIS A 147 -9.85 7.15 -10.62
CA HIS A 147 -10.91 8.14 -10.79
C HIS A 147 -11.61 8.07 -12.15
N SER A 148 -10.95 7.50 -13.18
CA SER A 148 -11.49 7.38 -14.55
C SER A 148 -12.38 6.16 -14.76
N HIS A 149 -12.63 5.34 -13.74
CA HIS A 149 -13.60 4.26 -13.86
C HIS A 149 -15.02 4.81 -14.05
N ASN A 150 -15.89 4.04 -14.71
CA ASN A 150 -17.29 4.43 -14.95
C ASN A 150 -18.05 4.74 -13.65
N SER A 151 -17.66 4.07 -12.57
CA SER A 151 -17.95 4.49 -11.20
C SER A 151 -16.60 4.79 -10.57
N PRO A 152 -16.25 6.07 -10.34
CA PRO A 152 -14.94 6.44 -9.81
C PRO A 152 -14.60 5.71 -8.51
N ILE A 153 -13.35 5.31 -8.36
CA ILE A 153 -12.83 4.67 -7.16
C ILE A 153 -12.04 5.70 -6.39
N ILE A 154 -12.47 6.00 -5.17
CA ILE A 154 -11.76 6.93 -4.28
C ILE A 154 -10.88 6.12 -3.33
N HIS A 155 -9.62 6.49 -3.17
CA HIS A 155 -8.68 5.79 -2.28
C HIS A 155 -8.94 6.09 -0.80
N ARG A 156 -9.22 7.35 -0.45
CA ARG A 156 -9.56 7.89 0.88
C ARG A 156 -8.49 7.83 1.96
N ASP A 157 -7.38 7.15 1.75
CA ASP A 157 -6.24 7.09 2.68
C ASP A 157 -4.89 7.18 1.94
N LEU A 158 -4.82 8.07 0.93
CA LEU A 158 -3.56 8.31 0.23
C LEU A 158 -2.59 9.04 1.15
N LYS A 159 -1.44 8.43 1.41
CA LYS A 159 -0.33 8.97 2.22
C LYS A 159 0.96 8.30 1.83
N CYS A 160 2.10 8.88 2.21
CA CYS A 160 3.42 8.33 1.86
C CYS A 160 3.67 6.92 2.44
N ASP A 161 2.90 6.47 3.46
CA ASP A 161 2.97 5.09 3.96
C ASP A 161 2.32 4.08 2.99
N ASN A 162 1.32 4.51 2.23
CA ASN A 162 0.54 3.67 1.30
C ASN A 162 1.03 3.78 -0.15
N ILE A 163 2.14 4.48 -0.38
CA ILE A 163 2.84 4.56 -1.66
C ILE A 163 4.16 3.82 -1.53
N PHE A 164 4.36 2.80 -2.33
CA PHE A 164 5.57 1.97 -2.31
C PHE A 164 6.52 2.36 -3.42
N VAL A 165 7.82 2.25 -3.16
CA VAL A 165 8.86 2.67 -4.10
C VAL A 165 9.85 1.56 -4.37
N ASN A 166 10.26 1.43 -5.63
CA ASN A 166 11.41 0.66 -6.04
C ASN A 166 12.59 1.63 -6.24
N GLY A 167 13.52 1.61 -5.27
CA GLY A 167 14.67 2.52 -5.26
C GLY A 167 15.67 2.29 -6.40
N ASN A 168 15.63 1.12 -7.07
CA ASN A 168 16.54 0.79 -8.15
C ASN A 168 16.17 1.49 -9.47
N ASN A 169 14.88 1.65 -9.73
CA ASN A 169 14.36 2.22 -10.99
C ASN A 169 13.49 3.47 -10.80
N GLY A 170 13.19 3.85 -9.54
CA GLY A 170 12.35 5.00 -9.22
C GLY A 170 10.85 4.81 -9.52
N GLU A 171 10.41 3.56 -9.67
CA GLU A 171 9.00 3.21 -9.83
C GLU A 171 8.26 3.39 -8.50
N VAL A 172 7.03 3.94 -8.56
CA VAL A 172 6.14 4.03 -7.40
C VAL A 172 4.76 3.49 -7.73
N LYS A 173 4.14 2.85 -6.72
CA LYS A 173 2.78 2.30 -6.81
C LYS A 173 1.97 2.63 -5.57
N ILE A 174 0.70 2.94 -5.81
CA ILE A 174 -0.29 3.13 -4.78
C ILE A 174 -0.75 1.75 -4.30
N GLY A 175 -0.75 1.53 -3.00
CA GLY A 175 -1.25 0.32 -2.34
C GLY A 175 -2.19 0.65 -1.20
N ASP A 176 -2.58 -0.37 -0.43
CA ASP A 176 -3.52 -0.29 0.69
C ASP A 176 -4.89 0.31 0.29
N LEU A 177 -5.67 -0.50 -0.41
CA LEU A 177 -7.04 -0.14 -0.84
C LEU A 177 -8.10 -0.46 0.23
N GLY A 178 -7.70 -0.72 1.48
CA GLY A 178 -8.62 -1.12 2.56
C GLY A 178 -9.66 -0.07 2.93
N LEU A 179 -9.42 1.20 2.61
CA LEU A 179 -10.41 2.27 2.77
C LEU A 179 -10.99 2.77 1.44
N ALA A 180 -10.58 2.20 0.30
CA ALA A 180 -11.09 2.63 -1.00
C ALA A 180 -12.59 2.30 -1.17
N THR A 181 -13.28 3.10 -1.95
CA THR A 181 -14.70 2.91 -2.26
C THR A 181 -15.00 3.18 -3.72
N VAL A 182 -15.94 2.41 -4.26
CA VAL A 182 -16.53 2.67 -5.57
C VAL A 182 -17.69 3.64 -5.40
N MET A 183 -17.68 4.76 -6.09
CA MET A 183 -18.76 5.73 -6.03
C MET A 183 -19.99 5.21 -6.76
N GLN A 184 -21.05 4.89 -6.00
CA GLN A 184 -22.37 4.53 -6.55
C GLN A 184 -23.28 5.75 -6.73
N GLN A 185 -22.95 6.86 -6.09
CA GLN A 185 -23.64 8.14 -6.14
C GLN A 185 -22.61 9.26 -6.39
N PRO A 186 -23.05 10.46 -6.81
CA PRO A 186 -22.13 11.59 -7.07
C PRO A 186 -21.29 12.02 -5.87
N THR A 187 -21.71 11.65 -4.64
CA THR A 187 -20.99 11.98 -3.40
C THR A 187 -20.87 10.78 -2.48
N ALA A 188 -19.77 10.72 -1.73
CA ALA A 188 -19.53 9.75 -0.65
C ALA A 188 -19.77 10.41 0.72
N ARG A 189 -20.08 9.62 1.76
CA ARG A 189 -20.53 10.15 3.07
C ARG A 189 -19.76 9.64 4.28
N SER A 190 -18.70 8.84 4.12
CA SER A 190 -17.99 8.27 5.27
C SER A 190 -16.78 9.12 5.64
N VAL A 191 -16.68 9.58 6.88
CA VAL A 191 -15.51 10.29 7.41
C VAL A 191 -14.46 9.27 7.85
N ILE A 192 -13.57 8.90 6.94
CA ILE A 192 -12.50 7.93 7.19
C ILE A 192 -11.21 8.36 6.50
N GLY A 193 -10.08 7.91 7.04
CA GLY A 193 -8.76 8.20 6.53
C GLY A 193 -7.78 8.59 7.64
N THR A 194 -6.63 9.08 7.25
CA THR A 194 -5.59 9.60 8.14
C THR A 194 -5.77 11.12 8.27
N PRO A 195 -6.09 11.67 9.45
CA PRO A 195 -6.48 13.09 9.63
C PRO A 195 -5.53 14.10 9.00
N GLU A 196 -4.23 13.84 9.03
CA GLU A 196 -3.19 14.72 8.47
C GLU A 196 -3.24 14.84 6.94
N PHE A 197 -3.93 13.91 6.28
CA PHE A 197 -4.05 13.84 4.81
C PHE A 197 -5.48 14.04 4.33
N MET A 198 -6.45 14.18 5.25
CA MET A 198 -7.87 14.32 4.92
C MET A 198 -8.20 15.72 4.43
N ALA A 199 -8.89 15.78 3.28
CA ALA A 199 -9.42 17.02 2.72
C ALA A 199 -10.50 17.64 3.63
N PRO A 200 -10.64 18.98 3.69
CA PRO A 200 -11.67 19.62 4.50
C PRO A 200 -13.09 19.15 4.16
N GLU A 201 -13.41 18.99 2.88
CA GLU A 201 -14.72 18.52 2.41
C GLU A 201 -15.03 17.07 2.82
N LEU A 202 -14.02 16.27 3.18
CA LEU A 202 -14.24 14.90 3.67
C LEU A 202 -14.94 14.90 5.04
N TYR A 203 -14.74 15.96 5.83
CA TYR A 203 -15.42 16.15 7.11
C TYR A 203 -16.88 16.62 6.97
N ASP A 204 -17.26 17.16 5.81
CA ASP A 204 -18.64 17.61 5.52
C ASP A 204 -19.55 16.44 5.10
N GLU A 205 -19.01 15.21 5.03
CA GLU A 205 -19.71 13.98 4.64
C GLU A 205 -20.39 14.07 3.25
N GLU A 206 -19.88 14.93 2.38
CA GLU A 206 -20.36 15.11 1.01
C GLU A 206 -19.19 15.46 0.09
N TYR A 207 -18.49 14.42 -0.41
CA TYR A 207 -17.25 14.58 -1.15
C TYR A 207 -17.18 13.66 -2.37
N ASN A 208 -16.28 13.93 -3.28
CA ASN A 208 -15.98 13.13 -4.47
C ASN A 208 -14.49 12.70 -4.50
N GLU A 209 -14.04 12.20 -5.63
CA GLU A 209 -12.68 11.71 -5.86
C GLU A 209 -11.59 12.78 -5.66
N LEU A 210 -11.93 14.08 -5.67
CA LEU A 210 -10.96 15.16 -5.50
C LEU A 210 -10.31 15.18 -4.10
N VAL A 211 -10.91 14.52 -3.11
CA VAL A 211 -10.28 14.37 -1.78
C VAL A 211 -8.92 13.68 -1.87
N ASP A 212 -8.74 12.76 -2.83
CA ASP A 212 -7.44 12.11 -3.07
C ASP A 212 -6.41 13.08 -3.65
N ILE A 213 -6.85 14.11 -4.39
CA ILE A 213 -5.94 15.15 -4.91
C ILE A 213 -5.44 16.07 -3.79
N TYR A 214 -6.29 16.37 -2.79
CA TYR A 214 -5.82 17.04 -1.57
C TYR A 214 -4.79 16.18 -0.84
N SER A 215 -5.09 14.92 -0.60
CA SER A 215 -4.16 13.96 0.04
C SER A 215 -2.84 13.84 -0.73
N PHE A 216 -2.90 13.84 -2.06
CA PHE A 216 -1.71 13.90 -2.92
C PHE A 216 -0.89 15.18 -2.67
N GLY A 217 -1.54 16.35 -2.56
CA GLY A 217 -0.86 17.60 -2.20
C GLY A 217 -0.11 17.48 -0.87
N MET A 218 -0.72 16.86 0.14
CA MET A 218 -0.09 16.60 1.44
C MET A 218 1.09 15.61 1.32
N CYS A 219 0.99 14.61 0.45
CA CYS A 219 2.13 13.72 0.14
C CYS A 219 3.30 14.49 -0.50
N ILE A 220 3.02 15.40 -1.44
CA ILE A 220 4.06 16.26 -2.04
C ILE A 220 4.72 17.11 -0.98
N LEU A 221 3.94 17.72 -0.08
CA LEU A 221 4.47 18.52 1.03
C LEU A 221 5.42 17.70 1.88
N GLU A 222 5.00 16.51 2.34
CA GLU A 222 5.86 15.60 3.11
C GLU A 222 7.12 15.19 2.35
N MET A 223 7.00 14.88 1.05
CA MET A 223 8.16 14.51 0.22
C MET A 223 9.19 15.63 0.08
N VAL A 224 8.75 16.88 -0.02
CA VAL A 224 9.64 18.04 -0.20
C VAL A 224 10.26 18.47 1.11
N THR A 225 9.47 18.56 2.19
CA THR A 225 9.93 19.04 3.50
C THR A 225 10.63 17.97 4.32
N CYS A 226 10.37 16.69 4.07
CA CYS A 226 10.73 15.54 4.92
C CYS A 226 10.11 15.62 6.33
N GLU A 227 9.07 16.42 6.50
CA GLU A 227 8.33 16.59 7.74
C GLU A 227 6.95 15.96 7.63
N TYR A 228 6.48 15.36 8.72
CA TYR A 228 5.12 14.81 8.78
C TYR A 228 4.13 15.97 8.87
N PRO A 229 3.08 16.00 8.04
CA PRO A 229 2.09 17.07 8.08
C PRO A 229 1.47 17.22 9.47
N TYR A 230 1.25 18.46 9.90
CA TYR A 230 0.66 18.78 11.21
C TYR A 230 1.38 18.15 12.41
N SER A 231 2.70 17.93 12.33
CA SER A 231 3.51 17.36 13.42
C SER A 231 3.45 18.16 14.72
N GLU A 232 3.08 19.44 14.66
CA GLU A 232 2.86 20.32 15.80
C GLU A 232 1.51 20.09 16.51
N CYS A 233 0.55 19.39 15.88
CA CYS A 233 -0.75 19.07 16.48
C CYS A 233 -0.64 17.85 17.40
N ARG A 234 -1.34 17.90 18.54
CA ARG A 234 -1.29 16.85 19.55
C ARG A 234 -2.40 15.80 19.41
N ASN A 235 -3.44 16.10 18.64
CA ASN A 235 -4.59 15.21 18.46
C ASN A 235 -5.34 15.57 17.15
N PRO A 236 -6.18 14.65 16.63
CA PRO A 236 -6.96 14.86 15.41
C PRO A 236 -7.88 16.09 15.44
N ALA A 237 -8.42 16.46 16.60
CA ALA A 237 -9.29 17.63 16.72
C ALA A 237 -8.57 18.95 16.43
N GLN A 238 -7.27 19.05 16.78
CA GLN A 238 -6.46 20.22 16.41
C GLN A 238 -6.18 20.28 14.92
N ILE A 239 -5.97 19.12 14.27
CA ILE A 239 -5.80 19.01 12.82
C ILE A 239 -7.09 19.45 12.14
N TYR A 240 -8.24 18.87 12.53
CA TYR A 240 -9.55 19.27 12.02
C TYR A 240 -9.78 20.77 12.06
N LYS A 241 -9.54 21.40 13.23
CA LYS A 241 -9.69 22.84 13.40
C LYS A 241 -8.80 23.64 12.43
N LYS A 242 -7.56 23.21 12.21
CA LYS A 242 -6.65 23.89 11.27
C LYS A 242 -7.11 23.73 9.83
N VAL A 243 -7.44 22.50 9.42
CA VAL A 243 -7.86 22.20 8.05
C VAL A 243 -9.13 22.97 7.69
N THR A 244 -10.14 22.99 8.56
CA THR A 244 -11.42 23.64 8.30
C THR A 244 -11.39 25.18 8.45
N SER A 245 -10.47 25.74 9.24
CA SER A 245 -10.36 27.20 9.41
C SER A 245 -9.77 27.91 8.19
N VAL A 246 -9.04 27.22 7.33
CA VAL A 246 -8.42 27.81 6.10
C VAL A 246 -9.42 27.90 4.95
N SER A 247 -10.50 27.12 4.96
CA SER A 247 -11.52 27.13 3.91
C SER A 247 -12.48 28.33 3.96
N THR A 248 -12.36 29.22 4.95
CA THR A 248 -13.27 30.38 5.16
C THR A 248 -12.65 31.74 4.79
N SER A 249 -11.50 31.76 4.08
CA SER A 249 -10.84 32.99 3.63
C SER A 249 -10.68 33.09 2.11
#